data_8fa6d130854ad5b7cc068a50397ddd94
#
_entry.id   8fa6d130854ad5b7cc068a50397ddd94
#
_cell.length_a   1.000
_cell.length_b   1.000
_cell.length_c   1.000
_cell.angle_alpha   90.00
_cell.angle_beta   90.00
_cell.angle_gamma   90.00
#
_symmetry.space_group_name_H-M   'P 1'
#
loop_
_entity.id
_entity.type
_entity.pdbx_description
1 polymer ?
#
loop_
_entity_poly.entity_id
_entity_poly.type
_entity_poly.pdbx_seq_one_letter_code
_entity_poly.pdbx_strand_id
1 'polypeptide(L)'
;TYAREQVSRFDALLARLAARGLKPPRVHAANSAGTMNVPGALYDWVRVGLVAYGLHPSRDEARLPLEPVMSFRSRLVQVRDLPAGAHVSYARQFTTKRPTRVGVVPVGYGHGYSWLLSNRGHMLVGGQRTPIMGRVTMDLTMVDVTDVPDVAVGDEVVLFGEQGGVSLPVEEVAQGSETLAYEILCTIGKRVTRLYVRQDHPVRVSTLIGERADWSAPVTDYLRRRDAKAEA
;
A
#
# COMPACT_ATOMS: atom_id res chain seq x y z
N THR A 1 15.28 27.94 -5.01
CA THR A 1 15.41 26.57 -4.49
C THR A 1 16.38 25.78 -5.36
N TYR A 2 17.02 24.76 -4.81
CA TYR A 2 17.97 23.90 -5.53
C TYR A 2 17.38 23.30 -6.82
N ALA A 3 16.13 22.88 -6.80
CA ALA A 3 15.47 22.38 -8.01
C ALA A 3 15.40 23.40 -9.16
N ARG A 4 15.13 24.67 -8.86
CA ARG A 4 15.15 25.74 -9.87
C ARG A 4 16.55 25.98 -10.43
N GLU A 5 17.58 25.88 -9.59
CA GLU A 5 18.97 25.97 -10.03
C GLU A 5 19.33 24.81 -10.97
N GLN A 6 18.89 23.58 -10.66
CA GLN A 6 19.07 22.43 -11.56
C GLN A 6 18.42 22.66 -12.93
N VAL A 7 17.18 23.21 -12.97
CA VAL A 7 16.49 23.56 -14.23
C VAL A 7 17.32 24.58 -15.00
N SER A 8 17.76 25.68 -14.38
CA SER A 8 18.57 26.72 -15.04
C SER A 8 19.89 26.16 -15.62
N ARG A 9 20.58 25.28 -14.89
CA ARG A 9 21.80 24.61 -15.37
C ARG A 9 21.51 23.69 -16.56
N PHE A 10 20.37 23.02 -16.53
CA PHE A 10 19.95 22.12 -17.62
C PHE A 10 19.58 22.93 -18.86
N ASP A 11 18.85 24.06 -18.74
CA ASP A 11 18.53 24.97 -19.82
C ASP A 11 19.79 25.51 -20.50
N ALA A 12 20.80 25.92 -19.69
CA ALA A 12 22.09 26.39 -20.21
C ALA A 12 22.82 25.28 -21.00
N LEU A 13 22.71 24.01 -20.56
CA LEU A 13 23.28 22.87 -21.29
C LEU A 13 22.55 22.66 -22.61
N LEU A 14 21.22 22.70 -22.62
CA LEU A 14 20.41 22.56 -23.84
C LEU A 14 20.69 23.64 -24.87
N ALA A 15 20.86 24.89 -24.42
CA ALA A 15 21.27 26.00 -25.28
C ALA A 15 22.63 25.75 -25.92
N ARG A 16 23.61 25.28 -25.15
CA ARG A 16 24.97 24.93 -25.66
C ARG A 16 24.93 23.81 -26.67
N LEU A 17 24.07 22.79 -26.47
CA LEU A 17 23.90 21.70 -27.43
C LEU A 17 23.23 22.18 -28.71
N ALA A 18 22.20 23.03 -28.59
CA ALA A 18 21.52 23.61 -29.74
C ALA A 18 22.46 24.46 -30.60
N ALA A 19 23.34 25.28 -30.00
CA ALA A 19 24.33 26.06 -30.69
C ALA A 19 25.35 25.22 -31.50
N ARG A 20 25.46 23.93 -31.17
CA ARG A 20 26.34 22.97 -31.88
C ARG A 20 25.57 22.05 -32.84
N GLY A 21 24.27 22.28 -33.05
CA GLY A 21 23.43 21.42 -33.87
C GLY A 21 23.09 20.06 -33.24
N LEU A 22 23.34 19.89 -31.93
CA LEU A 22 23.19 18.63 -31.19
C LEU A 22 21.95 18.60 -30.29
N LYS A 23 20.94 19.48 -30.54
CA LYS A 23 19.72 19.50 -29.73
C LYS A 23 18.99 18.17 -29.82
N PRO A 24 18.74 17.46 -28.69
CA PRO A 24 17.96 16.24 -28.69
C PRO A 24 16.51 16.52 -29.14
N PRO A 25 15.86 15.59 -29.86
CA PRO A 25 14.50 15.79 -30.37
C PRO A 25 13.44 15.82 -29.24
N ARG A 26 13.77 15.24 -28.08
CA ARG A 26 12.89 15.20 -26.90
C ARG A 26 13.72 15.36 -25.64
N VAL A 27 13.17 16.11 -24.70
CA VAL A 27 13.81 16.44 -23.42
C VAL A 27 12.86 16.17 -22.27
N HIS A 28 13.38 15.68 -21.17
CA HIS A 28 12.65 15.52 -19.93
C HIS A 28 13.56 15.70 -18.71
N ALA A 29 13.01 16.26 -17.61
CA ALA A 29 13.73 16.41 -16.36
C ALA A 29 12.87 16.02 -15.14
N ALA A 30 11.61 16.42 -15.10
CA ALA A 30 10.76 16.28 -13.94
C ALA A 30 10.41 14.81 -13.61
N ASN A 31 10.58 14.43 -12.34
CA ASN A 31 9.93 13.31 -11.69
C ASN A 31 8.55 13.75 -11.13
N SER A 32 7.86 12.91 -10.31
CA SER A 32 6.56 13.26 -9.72
C SER A 32 6.60 14.60 -8.95
N ALA A 33 7.59 14.82 -8.08
CA ALA A 33 7.71 16.05 -7.31
C ALA A 33 8.03 17.26 -8.22
N GLY A 34 8.96 17.11 -9.16
CA GLY A 34 9.27 18.15 -10.14
C GLY A 34 8.10 18.51 -11.03
N THR A 35 7.28 17.52 -11.40
CA THR A 35 6.08 17.73 -12.21
C THR A 35 5.04 18.60 -11.49
N MET A 36 4.89 18.40 -10.18
CA MET A 36 3.91 19.13 -9.39
C MET A 36 4.40 20.52 -8.95
N ASN A 37 5.71 20.68 -8.67
CA ASN A 37 6.19 21.79 -7.85
C ASN A 37 7.26 22.67 -8.52
N VAL A 38 7.77 22.28 -9.70
CA VAL A 38 8.85 23.02 -10.36
C VAL A 38 8.38 23.54 -11.73
N PRO A 39 7.83 24.77 -11.79
CA PRO A 39 7.49 25.41 -13.05
C PRO A 39 8.72 25.46 -13.97
N GLY A 40 8.53 25.15 -15.24
CA GLY A 40 9.60 25.13 -16.25
C GLY A 40 10.37 23.79 -16.35
N ALA A 41 10.13 22.80 -15.46
CA ALA A 41 10.78 21.50 -15.51
C ALA A 41 10.08 20.46 -16.40
N LEU A 42 8.92 20.77 -16.97
CA LEU A 42 8.08 19.80 -17.68
C LEU A 42 8.67 19.36 -19.01
N TYR A 43 9.27 20.30 -19.76
CA TYR A 43 9.82 20.09 -21.11
C TYR A 43 8.82 19.33 -22.01
N ASP A 44 9.35 18.38 -22.84
CA ASP A 44 8.50 17.60 -23.74
C ASP A 44 7.81 16.42 -23.01
N TRP A 45 8.43 15.87 -21.96
CA TRP A 45 7.94 14.73 -21.20
C TRP A 45 8.23 14.86 -19.71
N VAL A 46 7.45 14.10 -18.91
CA VAL A 46 7.65 13.94 -17.47
C VAL A 46 7.79 12.48 -17.09
N ARG A 47 8.44 12.20 -15.96
CA ARG A 47 8.62 10.85 -15.45
C ARG A 47 7.86 10.67 -14.14
N VAL A 48 6.54 10.60 -14.23
CA VAL A 48 5.68 10.38 -13.07
C VAL A 48 5.72 8.91 -12.65
N GLY A 49 5.93 8.68 -11.37
CA GLY A 49 5.85 7.39 -10.71
C GLY A 49 4.76 7.44 -9.63
N LEU A 50 5.07 8.01 -8.46
CA LEU A 50 4.17 8.04 -7.30
C LEU A 50 2.82 8.72 -7.59
N VAL A 51 2.83 9.81 -8.33
CA VAL A 51 1.61 10.53 -8.75
C VAL A 51 0.70 9.63 -9.59
N ALA A 52 1.25 8.74 -10.41
CA ALA A 52 0.46 7.76 -11.16
C ALA A 52 -0.19 6.68 -10.26
N TYR A 53 0.32 6.49 -9.03
CA TYR A 53 -0.32 5.67 -8.00
C TYR A 53 -1.31 6.45 -7.13
N GLY A 54 -1.57 7.72 -7.45
CA GLY A 54 -2.48 8.56 -6.69
C GLY A 54 -1.92 9.06 -5.36
N LEU A 55 -0.58 9.14 -5.23
CA LEU A 55 0.08 9.53 -4.00
C LEU A 55 0.90 10.82 -4.18
N HIS A 56 0.93 11.64 -3.13
CA HIS A 56 1.73 12.86 -3.12
C HIS A 56 3.19 12.59 -2.76
N PRO A 57 4.16 13.19 -3.48
CA PRO A 57 5.59 13.04 -3.17
C PRO A 57 5.98 13.67 -1.83
N SER A 58 5.24 14.68 -1.37
CA SER A 58 5.44 15.36 -0.09
C SER A 58 4.09 15.71 0.54
N ARG A 59 4.06 15.76 1.88
CA ARG A 59 2.85 16.14 2.64
C ARG A 59 2.57 17.64 2.62
N ASP A 60 3.59 18.46 2.36
CA ASP A 60 3.56 19.93 2.60
C ASP A 60 3.38 20.77 1.32
N GLU A 61 3.21 20.14 0.15
CA GLU A 61 3.19 20.83 -1.13
C GLU A 61 1.78 20.92 -1.73
N ALA A 62 1.61 21.78 -2.75
CA ALA A 62 0.35 21.97 -3.45
C ALA A 62 -0.25 20.63 -3.91
N ARG A 63 -1.48 20.38 -3.50
CA ARG A 63 -2.12 19.08 -3.67
C ARG A 63 -3.04 19.09 -4.88
N LEU A 64 -2.72 18.22 -5.82
CA LEU A 64 -3.69 17.81 -6.83
C LEU A 64 -4.72 16.86 -6.16
N PRO A 65 -5.96 16.78 -6.67
CA PRO A 65 -6.93 15.78 -6.24
C PRO A 65 -6.50 14.40 -6.76
N LEU A 66 -5.61 13.74 -6.03
CA LEU A 66 -5.12 12.40 -6.37
C LEU A 66 -5.90 11.35 -5.60
N GLU A 67 -6.26 10.25 -6.28
CA GLU A 67 -6.92 9.09 -5.68
C GLU A 67 -5.96 7.91 -5.66
N PRO A 68 -5.68 7.31 -4.47
CA PRO A 68 -4.84 6.11 -4.38
C PRO A 68 -5.44 4.96 -5.19
N VAL A 69 -4.65 4.42 -6.14
CA VAL A 69 -5.11 3.35 -7.04
C VAL A 69 -4.78 1.95 -6.54
N MET A 70 -4.13 1.81 -5.38
CA MET A 70 -3.72 0.52 -4.84
C MET A 70 -4.16 0.38 -3.38
N SER A 71 -4.74 -0.77 -3.06
CA SER A 71 -4.96 -1.23 -1.69
C SER A 71 -4.39 -2.63 -1.52
N PHE A 72 -3.96 -2.98 -0.30
CA PHE A 72 -3.52 -4.33 0.03
C PHE A 72 -4.48 -4.95 1.03
N ARG A 73 -5.09 -6.06 0.63
CA ARG A 73 -6.17 -6.72 1.38
C ARG A 73 -5.86 -8.19 1.60
N SER A 74 -6.41 -8.74 2.66
CA SER A 74 -6.36 -10.14 3.03
C SER A 74 -7.62 -10.55 3.77
N ARG A 75 -7.63 -11.73 4.42
CA ARG A 75 -8.72 -12.20 5.27
C ARG A 75 -8.16 -12.87 6.51
N LEU A 76 -8.93 -12.87 7.59
CA LEU A 76 -8.62 -13.67 8.77
C LEU A 76 -8.73 -15.16 8.42
N VAL A 77 -7.68 -15.92 8.69
CA VAL A 77 -7.67 -17.39 8.52
C VAL A 77 -7.89 -18.14 9.83
N GLN A 78 -7.71 -17.45 10.95
CA GLN A 78 -8.00 -17.98 12.28
C GLN A 78 -8.38 -16.82 13.20
N VAL A 79 -9.32 -17.08 14.11
CA VAL A 79 -9.66 -16.23 15.26
C VAL A 79 -9.67 -17.10 16.50
N ARG A 80 -9.00 -16.67 17.57
CA ARG A 80 -8.96 -17.43 18.83
C ARG A 80 -8.80 -16.51 20.04
N ASP A 81 -9.37 -16.95 21.15
CA ASP A 81 -9.24 -16.26 22.43
C ASP A 81 -7.97 -16.76 23.17
N LEU A 82 -7.24 -15.83 23.75
CA LEU A 82 -6.06 -16.09 24.60
C LEU A 82 -6.29 -15.46 25.99
N PRO A 83 -5.86 -16.15 27.08
CA PRO A 83 -5.88 -15.55 28.41
C PRO A 83 -4.86 -14.42 28.53
N ALA A 84 -4.98 -13.59 29.59
CA ALA A 84 -3.92 -12.68 29.99
C ALA A 84 -2.64 -13.49 30.30
N GLY A 85 -1.47 -12.92 29.96
CA GLY A 85 -0.17 -13.56 30.15
C GLY A 85 0.24 -14.53 29.02
N ALA A 86 -0.60 -14.74 28.00
CA ALA A 86 -0.24 -15.59 26.87
C ALA A 86 0.81 -14.91 25.97
N HIS A 87 1.74 -15.71 25.44
CA HIS A 87 2.75 -15.23 24.53
C HIS A 87 2.30 -15.38 23.07
N VAL A 88 2.59 -14.37 22.24
CA VAL A 88 2.25 -14.33 20.81
C VAL A 88 3.51 -14.15 19.98
N SER A 89 3.59 -14.91 18.87
CA SER A 89 4.64 -14.84 17.87
C SER A 89 6.02 -15.31 18.36
N TYR A 90 7.02 -15.26 17.44
CA TYR A 90 8.38 -15.73 17.70
C TYR A 90 9.07 -14.92 18.80
N ALA A 91 9.94 -15.61 19.54
CA ALA A 91 10.72 -15.08 20.65
C ALA A 91 9.87 -14.46 21.79
N ARG A 92 8.57 -14.80 21.85
CA ARG A 92 7.63 -14.27 22.86
C ARG A 92 7.63 -12.75 22.96
N GLN A 93 7.74 -12.08 21.82
CA GLN A 93 7.89 -10.60 21.72
C GLN A 93 6.62 -9.84 22.09
N PHE A 94 5.51 -10.52 22.25
CA PHE A 94 4.27 -9.94 22.75
C PHE A 94 3.68 -10.82 23.83
N THR A 95 3.19 -10.19 24.91
CA THR A 95 2.45 -10.87 25.99
C THR A 95 1.12 -10.15 26.16
N THR A 96 0.02 -10.90 26.16
CA THR A 96 -1.33 -10.36 26.37
C THR A 96 -1.45 -9.82 27.78
N LYS A 97 -1.98 -8.58 27.91
CA LYS A 97 -2.20 -7.93 29.22
C LYS A 97 -3.60 -8.17 29.77
N ARG A 98 -4.53 -8.62 28.93
CA ARG A 98 -5.94 -8.92 29.23
C ARG A 98 -6.35 -10.17 28.44
N PRO A 99 -7.50 -10.78 28.73
CA PRO A 99 -8.09 -11.72 27.79
C PRO A 99 -8.19 -11.06 26.40
N THR A 100 -7.64 -11.68 25.40
CA THR A 100 -7.39 -11.07 24.09
C THR A 100 -7.86 -11.99 22.97
N ARG A 101 -8.64 -11.47 22.03
CA ARG A 101 -9.00 -12.16 20.80
C ARG A 101 -8.00 -11.85 19.72
N VAL A 102 -7.35 -12.87 19.18
CA VAL A 102 -6.28 -12.77 18.18
C VAL A 102 -6.78 -13.20 16.83
N GLY A 103 -6.64 -12.32 15.83
CA GLY A 103 -6.81 -12.64 14.42
C GLY A 103 -5.49 -13.01 13.77
N VAL A 104 -5.49 -14.06 12.94
CA VAL A 104 -4.32 -14.46 12.14
C VAL A 104 -4.56 -14.09 10.68
N VAL A 105 -3.65 -13.30 10.12
CA VAL A 105 -3.67 -12.81 8.75
C VAL A 105 -2.59 -13.53 7.94
N PRO A 106 -2.90 -14.20 6.80
CA PRO A 106 -1.92 -14.94 6.00
C PRO A 106 -1.10 -14.00 5.11
N VAL A 107 -0.47 -13.01 5.73
CA VAL A 107 0.44 -12.05 5.09
C VAL A 107 1.61 -11.79 6.02
N GLY A 108 2.80 -11.72 5.44
CA GLY A 108 4.03 -11.39 6.13
C GLY A 108 5.08 -10.84 5.16
N TYR A 109 6.36 -10.81 5.59
CA TYR A 109 7.41 -10.19 4.77
C TYR A 109 7.68 -10.94 3.45
N GLY A 110 7.33 -12.22 3.32
CA GLY A 110 7.35 -12.93 2.05
C GLY A 110 6.34 -12.43 1.01
N HIS A 111 5.39 -11.61 1.42
CA HIS A 111 4.42 -10.92 0.58
C HIS A 111 4.76 -9.44 0.33
N GLY A 112 5.85 -8.95 0.94
CA GLY A 112 6.26 -7.54 0.89
C GLY A 112 5.74 -6.69 2.05
N TYR A 113 5.16 -7.29 3.11
CA TYR A 113 4.73 -6.58 4.31
C TYR A 113 5.87 -6.51 5.32
N SER A 114 6.35 -5.32 5.63
CA SER A 114 7.61 -5.11 6.36
C SER A 114 7.65 -5.76 7.75
N TRP A 115 8.75 -6.44 8.04
CA TRP A 115 9.04 -6.96 9.38
C TRP A 115 9.14 -5.86 10.46
N LEU A 116 9.53 -4.65 10.10
CA LEU A 116 9.62 -3.49 11.02
C LEU A 116 8.26 -3.05 11.59
N LEU A 117 7.15 -3.50 11.00
CA LEU A 117 5.80 -3.29 11.55
C LEU A 117 5.48 -4.16 12.77
N SER A 118 6.37 -5.08 13.14
CA SER A 118 6.23 -5.92 14.33
C SER A 118 5.99 -5.08 15.59
N ASN A 119 4.87 -5.31 16.31
CA ASN A 119 4.42 -4.55 17.49
C ASN A 119 4.22 -3.02 17.27
N ARG A 120 4.24 -2.54 16.03
CA ARG A 120 4.18 -1.10 15.70
C ARG A 120 3.05 -0.76 14.73
N GLY A 121 2.79 -1.64 13.79
CA GLY A 121 1.81 -1.41 12.73
C GLY A 121 0.39 -1.69 13.16
N HIS A 122 -0.54 -1.32 12.27
CA HIS A 122 -1.96 -1.59 12.37
C HIS A 122 -2.46 -2.21 11.08
N MET A 123 -3.60 -2.89 11.16
CA MET A 123 -4.42 -3.30 10.04
C MET A 123 -5.86 -2.86 10.30
N LEU A 124 -6.71 -2.79 9.27
CA LEU A 124 -8.14 -2.57 9.47
C LEU A 124 -8.87 -3.90 9.46
N VAL A 125 -9.70 -4.12 10.46
CA VAL A 125 -10.64 -5.25 10.57
C VAL A 125 -11.98 -4.71 11.04
N GLY A 126 -13.06 -5.00 10.33
CA GLY A 126 -14.39 -4.49 10.69
C GLY A 126 -14.47 -2.94 10.74
N GLY A 127 -13.70 -2.24 9.90
CA GLY A 127 -13.63 -0.77 9.91
C GLY A 127 -12.87 -0.17 11.10
N GLN A 128 -12.14 -0.98 11.86
CA GLN A 128 -11.39 -0.52 13.03
C GLN A 128 -9.88 -0.77 12.86
N ARG A 129 -9.07 0.08 13.47
CA ARG A 129 -7.61 -0.08 13.52
C ARG A 129 -7.23 -1.11 14.58
N THR A 130 -6.68 -2.24 14.15
CA THR A 130 -6.26 -3.35 14.99
C THR A 130 -4.74 -3.41 15.05
N PRO A 131 -4.11 -3.37 16.23
CA PRO A 131 -2.65 -3.36 16.35
C PRO A 131 -2.06 -4.74 16.04
N ILE A 132 -0.86 -4.74 15.46
CA ILE A 132 -0.07 -5.95 15.22
C ILE A 132 0.50 -6.45 16.55
N MET A 133 0.32 -7.74 16.81
CA MET A 133 0.79 -8.44 18.01
C MET A 133 2.01 -9.30 17.70
N GLY A 134 3.15 -8.96 18.27
CA GLY A 134 4.38 -9.72 18.07
C GLY A 134 5.01 -9.46 16.70
N ARG A 135 5.78 -10.42 16.22
CA ARG A 135 6.54 -10.29 14.97
C ARG A 135 5.69 -10.56 13.74
N VAL A 136 5.85 -9.74 12.72
CA VAL A 136 5.50 -10.09 11.34
C VAL A 136 6.43 -11.23 10.93
N THR A 137 5.87 -12.38 10.54
CA THR A 137 6.63 -13.54 10.08
C THR A 137 6.70 -13.58 8.56
N MET A 138 7.27 -14.64 7.99
CA MET A 138 7.35 -14.77 6.54
C MET A 138 5.96 -14.75 5.89
N ASP A 139 5.01 -15.48 6.45
CA ASP A 139 3.72 -15.74 5.82
C ASP A 139 2.51 -15.32 6.69
N LEU A 140 2.71 -14.97 7.96
CA LEU A 140 1.63 -14.69 8.90
C LEU A 140 1.91 -13.44 9.72
N THR A 141 0.84 -12.73 10.06
CA THR A 141 0.84 -11.61 11.02
C THR A 141 -0.35 -11.77 11.95
N MET A 142 -0.17 -11.54 13.25
CA MET A 142 -1.22 -11.56 14.25
C MET A 142 -1.67 -10.15 14.59
N VAL A 143 -2.98 -9.96 14.77
CA VAL A 143 -3.60 -8.68 15.14
C VAL A 143 -4.54 -8.86 16.33
N ASP A 144 -4.60 -7.84 17.18
CA ASP A 144 -5.55 -7.77 18.29
C ASP A 144 -6.93 -7.35 17.74
N VAL A 145 -7.85 -8.27 17.73
CA VAL A 145 -9.24 -8.05 17.30
C VAL A 145 -10.23 -8.12 18.46
N THR A 146 -9.76 -7.94 19.69
CA THR A 146 -10.57 -8.06 20.91
C THR A 146 -11.78 -7.14 20.89
N ASP A 147 -11.56 -5.91 20.43
CA ASP A 147 -12.57 -4.84 20.48
C ASP A 147 -13.36 -4.73 19.14
N VAL A 148 -13.13 -5.66 18.19
CA VAL A 148 -13.89 -5.71 16.92
C VAL A 148 -15.13 -6.56 17.12
N PRO A 149 -16.36 -6.00 16.97
CA PRO A 149 -17.58 -6.75 17.13
C PRO A 149 -17.70 -7.86 16.08
N ASP A 150 -18.28 -8.98 16.48
CA ASP A 150 -18.67 -10.11 15.61
C ASP A 150 -17.59 -10.60 14.64
N VAL A 151 -16.31 -10.38 15.00
CA VAL A 151 -15.18 -10.79 14.16
C VAL A 151 -15.13 -12.31 13.98
N ALA A 152 -14.98 -12.73 12.71
CA ALA A 152 -14.99 -14.13 12.32
C ALA A 152 -13.88 -14.48 11.32
N VAL A 153 -13.58 -15.77 11.19
CA VAL A 153 -12.72 -16.28 10.11
C VAL A 153 -13.37 -15.94 8.75
N GLY A 154 -12.54 -15.44 7.82
CA GLY A 154 -12.99 -14.97 6.50
C GLY A 154 -13.25 -13.47 6.42
N ASP A 155 -13.29 -12.75 7.54
CA ASP A 155 -13.45 -11.31 7.53
C ASP A 155 -12.29 -10.63 6.82
N GLU A 156 -12.61 -9.56 6.07
CA GLU A 156 -11.61 -8.79 5.34
C GLU A 156 -10.68 -8.05 6.29
N VAL A 157 -9.41 -8.09 5.95
CA VAL A 157 -8.34 -7.32 6.60
C VAL A 157 -7.73 -6.39 5.57
N VAL A 158 -7.59 -5.10 5.89
CA VAL A 158 -6.91 -4.12 5.05
C VAL A 158 -5.57 -3.75 5.65
N LEU A 159 -4.50 -4.00 4.89
CA LEU A 159 -3.12 -3.71 5.30
C LEU A 159 -2.70 -2.28 4.93
N PHE A 160 -3.24 -1.76 3.83
CA PHE A 160 -3.35 -0.34 3.49
C PHE A 160 -4.49 -0.13 2.50
N GLY A 161 -5.16 0.98 2.58
CA GLY A 161 -6.39 1.32 1.85
C GLY A 161 -7.51 1.76 2.78
N GLU A 162 -8.75 1.45 2.44
CA GLU A 162 -9.93 1.86 3.18
C GLU A 162 -10.86 0.69 3.51
N GLN A 163 -11.52 0.77 4.67
CA GLN A 163 -12.55 -0.17 5.09
C GLN A 163 -13.53 0.53 6.04
N GLY A 164 -14.84 0.46 5.75
CA GLY A 164 -15.87 1.03 6.62
C GLY A 164 -15.71 2.54 6.89
N GLY A 165 -15.23 3.30 5.91
CA GLY A 165 -14.97 4.75 6.06
C GLY A 165 -13.69 5.09 6.84
N VAL A 166 -12.93 4.10 7.31
CA VAL A 166 -11.64 4.30 7.97
C VAL A 166 -10.51 4.07 6.96
N SER A 167 -9.57 5.02 6.89
CA SER A 167 -8.40 4.94 6.01
C SER A 167 -7.15 4.51 6.77
N LEU A 168 -6.36 3.64 6.17
CA LEU A 168 -4.99 3.31 6.56
C LEU A 168 -4.09 3.55 5.33
N PRO A 169 -3.58 4.76 5.15
CA PRO A 169 -2.81 5.12 3.96
C PRO A 169 -1.46 4.41 3.93
N VAL A 170 -0.97 4.13 2.72
CA VAL A 170 0.33 3.45 2.51
C VAL A 170 1.50 4.26 3.09
N GLU A 171 1.39 5.58 3.19
CA GLU A 171 2.37 6.47 3.81
C GLU A 171 2.52 6.21 5.31
N GLU A 172 1.44 5.82 5.98
CA GLU A 172 1.50 5.42 7.40
C GLU A 172 2.24 4.08 7.55
N VAL A 173 1.95 3.13 6.68
CA VAL A 173 2.67 1.84 6.62
C VAL A 173 4.15 2.06 6.33
N ALA A 174 4.49 2.96 5.42
CA ALA A 174 5.86 3.33 5.09
C ALA A 174 6.57 3.97 6.30
N GLN A 175 5.92 4.88 7.01
CA GLN A 175 6.47 5.50 8.23
C GLN A 175 6.74 4.44 9.31
N GLY A 176 5.80 3.54 9.56
CA GLY A 176 5.97 2.42 10.52
C GLY A 176 7.08 1.44 10.10
N SER A 177 7.37 1.37 8.81
CA SER A 177 8.44 0.55 8.21
C SER A 177 9.75 1.32 8.04
N GLU A 178 9.84 2.56 8.51
CA GLU A 178 11.04 3.42 8.40
C GLU A 178 11.52 3.60 6.95
N THR A 179 10.57 3.70 6.01
CA THR A 179 10.83 3.82 4.57
C THR A 179 9.85 4.77 3.87
N LEU A 180 9.86 4.77 2.54
CA LEU A 180 9.01 5.60 1.68
C LEU A 180 7.87 4.79 1.07
N ALA A 181 6.73 5.44 0.78
CA ALA A 181 5.60 4.81 0.11
C ALA A 181 5.98 4.15 -1.23
N TYR A 182 6.97 4.71 -1.94
CA TYR A 182 7.53 4.10 -3.17
C TYR A 182 8.01 2.67 -2.94
N GLU A 183 8.77 2.44 -1.87
CA GLU A 183 9.31 1.13 -1.55
C GLU A 183 8.19 0.15 -1.20
N ILE A 184 7.25 0.56 -0.35
CA ILE A 184 6.10 -0.30 0.01
C ILE A 184 5.36 -0.76 -1.24
N LEU A 185 5.04 0.15 -2.18
CA LEU A 185 4.33 -0.21 -3.41
C LEU A 185 5.13 -1.17 -4.30
N CYS A 186 6.47 -1.03 -4.33
CA CYS A 186 7.36 -1.88 -5.13
C CYS A 186 7.64 -3.24 -4.50
N THR A 187 7.63 -3.34 -3.15
CA THR A 187 7.97 -4.58 -2.42
C THR A 187 6.82 -5.59 -2.39
N ILE A 188 5.57 -5.18 -2.67
CA ILE A 188 4.47 -6.13 -2.80
C ILE A 188 4.80 -7.14 -3.90
N GLY A 189 5.11 -8.37 -3.47
CA GLY A 189 5.71 -9.40 -4.30
C GLY A 189 4.74 -10.06 -5.27
N LYS A 190 5.29 -10.88 -6.18
CA LYS A 190 4.51 -11.64 -7.17
C LYS A 190 3.67 -12.77 -6.54
N ARG A 191 3.93 -13.15 -5.29
CA ARG A 191 3.10 -14.10 -4.52
C ARG A 191 1.71 -13.54 -4.22
N VAL A 192 1.57 -12.20 -4.19
CA VAL A 192 0.29 -11.53 -3.97
C VAL A 192 -0.47 -11.45 -5.29
N THR A 193 -1.66 -12.01 -5.31
CA THR A 193 -2.58 -11.88 -6.45
C THR A 193 -2.97 -10.41 -6.64
N ARG A 194 -2.81 -9.90 -7.86
CA ARG A 194 -3.22 -8.54 -8.20
C ARG A 194 -4.54 -8.56 -8.95
N LEU A 195 -5.51 -7.89 -8.38
CA LEU A 195 -6.82 -7.66 -8.97
C LEU A 195 -6.86 -6.23 -9.52
N TYR A 196 -7.02 -6.08 -10.81
CA TYR A 196 -7.21 -4.77 -11.45
C TYR A 196 -8.72 -4.51 -11.58
N VAL A 197 -9.15 -3.35 -11.09
CA VAL A 197 -10.56 -2.96 -11.04
C VAL A 197 -10.74 -1.64 -11.79
N ARG A 198 -11.82 -1.51 -12.55
CA ARG A 198 -12.24 -0.26 -13.20
C ARG A 198 -13.72 -0.07 -12.94
N GLN A 199 -14.10 1.08 -12.35
CA GLN A 199 -15.51 1.36 -11.98
C GLN A 199 -16.15 0.19 -11.22
N ASP A 200 -15.47 -0.29 -10.17
CA ASP A 200 -15.85 -1.42 -9.32
C ASP A 200 -15.99 -2.79 -10.05
N HIS A 201 -15.68 -2.85 -11.34
CA HIS A 201 -15.66 -4.10 -12.09
C HIS A 201 -14.23 -4.61 -12.26
N PRO A 202 -13.97 -5.89 -11.91
CA PRO A 202 -12.68 -6.51 -12.18
C PRO A 202 -12.43 -6.60 -13.69
N VAL A 203 -11.24 -6.17 -14.12
CA VAL A 203 -10.84 -6.19 -15.54
C VAL A 203 -9.68 -7.14 -15.82
N ARG A 204 -8.90 -7.52 -14.78
CA ARG A 204 -7.74 -8.41 -14.94
C ARG A 204 -7.32 -8.98 -13.59
N VAL A 205 -6.82 -10.22 -13.59
CA VAL A 205 -6.11 -10.82 -12.47
C VAL A 205 -4.71 -11.21 -12.91
N SER A 206 -3.71 -10.91 -12.09
CA SER A 206 -2.34 -11.37 -12.26
C SER A 206 -1.93 -12.19 -11.04
N THR A 207 -1.43 -13.39 -11.26
CA THR A 207 -0.98 -14.32 -10.24
C THR A 207 0.47 -14.73 -10.48
N LEU A 208 1.08 -15.45 -9.54
CA LEU A 208 2.43 -16.00 -9.70
C LEU A 208 2.55 -16.94 -10.92
N ILE A 209 1.48 -17.64 -11.28
CA ILE A 209 1.45 -18.63 -12.36
C ILE A 209 0.88 -18.08 -13.68
N GLY A 210 0.68 -16.77 -13.77
CA GLY A 210 0.21 -16.11 -15.01
C GLY A 210 -0.94 -15.16 -14.82
N GLU A 211 -1.41 -14.63 -15.95
CA GLU A 211 -2.52 -13.69 -16.02
C GLU A 211 -3.76 -14.39 -16.56
N ARG A 212 -4.92 -14.02 -16.06
CA ARG A 212 -6.22 -14.47 -16.54
C ARG A 212 -7.12 -13.27 -16.80
N ALA A 213 -7.76 -13.27 -17.95
CA ALA A 213 -8.79 -12.29 -18.31
C ALA A 213 -10.21 -12.80 -18.01
N ASP A 214 -10.37 -14.11 -17.85
CA ASP A 214 -11.65 -14.76 -17.54
C ASP A 214 -11.77 -14.99 -16.01
N TRP A 215 -12.91 -14.58 -15.49
CA TRP A 215 -13.20 -14.54 -14.06
C TRP A 215 -13.92 -15.82 -13.64
N SER A 216 -13.19 -16.83 -13.22
CA SER A 216 -13.82 -17.96 -12.55
C SER A 216 -14.03 -17.67 -11.04
N ALA A 217 -15.07 -18.28 -10.51
CA ALA A 217 -15.73 -18.15 -9.20
C ALA A 217 -15.00 -17.52 -7.96
N PRO A 218 -13.70 -17.68 -7.67
CA PRO A 218 -13.13 -17.19 -6.41
C PRO A 218 -13.12 -15.66 -6.26
N VAL A 219 -12.94 -14.93 -7.38
CA VAL A 219 -12.88 -13.45 -7.34
C VAL A 219 -14.29 -12.86 -7.35
N THR A 220 -15.20 -13.44 -8.11
CA THR A 220 -16.62 -13.06 -8.11
C THR A 220 -17.23 -13.30 -6.72
N ASP A 221 -16.83 -14.35 -6.03
CA ASP A 221 -17.27 -14.64 -4.68
C ASP A 221 -16.69 -13.66 -3.65
N TYR A 222 -15.46 -13.21 -3.84
CA TYR A 222 -14.85 -12.15 -3.03
C TYR A 222 -15.62 -10.82 -3.15
N LEU A 223 -15.96 -10.43 -4.36
CA LEU A 223 -16.67 -9.17 -4.62
C LEU A 223 -18.13 -9.24 -4.11
N ARG A 224 -18.83 -10.34 -4.33
CA ARG A 224 -20.20 -10.54 -3.82
C ARG A 224 -20.27 -10.47 -2.29
N ARG A 225 -19.30 -11.03 -1.58
CA ARG A 225 -19.25 -10.98 -0.11
C ARG A 225 -18.91 -9.60 0.43
N ARG A 226 -18.16 -8.80 -0.33
CA ARG A 226 -17.88 -7.39 -0.01
C ARG A 226 -19.18 -6.57 -0.06
N ASP A 227 -19.91 -6.72 -1.14
CA ASP A 227 -21.10 -5.92 -1.42
C ASP A 227 -22.27 -6.33 -0.48
N ALA A 228 -22.44 -7.62 -0.20
CA ALA A 228 -23.47 -8.10 0.73
C ALA A 228 -23.28 -7.64 2.21
N LYS A 229 -22.05 -7.32 2.63
CA LYS A 229 -21.77 -6.74 3.97
C LYS A 229 -21.84 -5.21 3.99
N ALA A 230 -21.84 -4.54 2.85
CA ALA A 230 -22.00 -3.08 2.77
C ALA A 230 -23.48 -2.64 2.78
N GLU A 231 -24.40 -3.57 2.51
CA GLU A 231 -25.86 -3.34 2.50
C GLU A 231 -26.55 -3.81 3.80
N ALA A 232 -25.85 -4.41 4.72
CA ALA A 232 -26.35 -4.85 6.03
C ALA A 232 -25.84 -3.95 7.16
#